data_ea076844e0155f6d40082688a45344ee
#
_entry.id   ea076844e0155f6d40082688a45344ee
#
_cell.length_a   1.000
_cell.length_b   1.000
_cell.length_c   1.000
_cell.angle_alpha   90.00
_cell.angle_beta   90.00
_cell.angle_gamma   90.00
#
_symmetry.space_group_name_H-M   'P 1'
#
loop_
_entity.id
_entity.type
_entity.pdbx_description
1 polymer ?
#
loop_
_entity_poly.entity_id
_entity_poly.type
_entity_poly.pdbx_seq_one_letter_code
_entity_poly.pdbx_strand_id
1 'polypeptide(L)'
;MARILYVEDNEDNVYVVKNRFARVGYTVLVATDGEQGVAMAAAEKPDLILMDLRLPVVDGWEATKRIKAQPETRHIPIIALTAHAMMGDREKALAAGCDDFDTKPVELPRLLEKVRALLPKKDAP
;
A
#
# COMPACT_ATOMS: atom_id res chain seq x y z
N MET A 1 4.50 -6.31 16.10
CA MET A 1 3.42 -6.58 15.12
C MET A 1 3.44 -5.49 14.06
N ALA A 2 3.42 -5.87 12.80
CA ALA A 2 3.51 -4.89 11.73
C ALA A 2 2.18 -4.15 11.52
N ARG A 3 2.29 -2.87 11.19
CA ARG A 3 1.15 -1.99 10.89
C ARG A 3 1.19 -1.67 9.41
N ILE A 4 0.11 -1.98 8.72
CA ILE A 4 -0.01 -1.81 7.26
C ILE A 4 -1.03 -0.71 6.99
N LEU A 5 -0.65 0.31 6.23
CA LEU A 5 -1.61 1.33 5.77
C LEU A 5 -2.13 0.90 4.41
N TYR A 6 -3.44 0.72 4.30
CA TYR A 6 -4.09 0.39 3.04
C TYR A 6 -4.85 1.62 2.53
N VAL A 7 -4.43 2.16 1.41
CA VAL A 7 -5.07 3.33 0.80
C VAL A 7 -5.98 2.81 -0.31
N GLU A 8 -7.28 2.82 -0.05
CA GLU A 8 -8.28 2.20 -0.91
C GLU A 8 -9.65 2.81 -0.62
N ASP A 9 -10.38 3.18 -1.66
CA ASP A 9 -11.71 3.77 -1.52
C ASP A 9 -12.86 2.76 -1.62
N ASN A 10 -12.59 1.53 -2.03
CA ASN A 10 -13.62 0.49 -2.16
C ASN A 10 -13.76 -0.29 -0.86
N GLU A 11 -14.93 -0.18 -0.23
CA GLU A 11 -15.18 -0.80 1.08
C GLU A 11 -15.05 -2.33 1.05
N ASP A 12 -15.46 -2.97 -0.05
CA ASP A 12 -15.37 -4.44 -0.15
C ASP A 12 -13.92 -4.90 -0.19
N ASN A 13 -13.07 -4.18 -0.93
CA ASN A 13 -11.65 -4.50 -0.97
C ASN A 13 -11.00 -4.31 0.40
N VAL A 14 -11.36 -3.23 1.08
CA VAL A 14 -10.86 -2.95 2.44
C VAL A 14 -11.25 -4.08 3.39
N TYR A 15 -12.51 -4.49 3.35
CA TYR A 15 -13.01 -5.56 4.23
C TYR A 15 -12.21 -6.84 4.06
N VAL A 16 -12.01 -7.28 2.81
CA VAL A 16 -11.29 -8.53 2.52
C VAL A 16 -9.85 -8.47 3.02
N VAL A 17 -9.13 -7.41 2.67
CA VAL A 17 -7.72 -7.28 3.04
C VAL A 17 -7.56 -7.15 4.54
N LYS A 18 -8.37 -6.30 5.17
CA LYS A 18 -8.29 -6.06 6.61
C LYS A 18 -8.49 -7.34 7.41
N ASN A 19 -9.51 -8.12 7.06
CA ASN A 19 -9.81 -9.36 7.79
C ASN A 19 -8.71 -10.41 7.59
N ARG A 20 -8.25 -10.60 6.37
CA ARG A 20 -7.24 -11.63 6.10
C ARG A 20 -5.89 -11.26 6.69
N PHE A 21 -5.52 -9.98 6.63
CA PHE A 21 -4.26 -9.53 7.22
C PHE A 21 -4.29 -9.64 8.74
N ALA A 22 -5.44 -9.36 9.36
CA ALA A 22 -5.59 -9.51 10.81
C ALA A 22 -5.36 -10.95 11.25
N ARG A 23 -5.80 -11.92 10.46
CA ARG A 23 -5.62 -13.34 10.79
C ARG A 23 -4.16 -13.77 10.86
N VAL A 24 -3.29 -13.10 10.13
CA VAL A 24 -1.85 -13.41 10.17
C VAL A 24 -1.06 -12.45 11.06
N GLY A 25 -1.77 -11.63 11.85
CA GLY A 25 -1.15 -10.82 12.88
C GLY A 25 -0.80 -9.39 12.49
N TYR A 26 -1.22 -8.92 11.32
CA TYR A 26 -0.99 -7.53 10.91
C TYR A 26 -2.13 -6.64 11.36
N THR A 27 -1.80 -5.40 11.74
CA THR A 27 -2.80 -4.36 11.99
C THR A 27 -2.94 -3.53 10.72
N VAL A 28 -4.17 -3.38 10.22
CA VAL A 28 -4.42 -2.60 8.99
C VAL A 28 -5.08 -1.28 9.35
N LEU A 29 -4.45 -0.19 8.92
CA LEU A 29 -5.00 1.16 8.96
C LEU A 29 -5.54 1.47 7.57
N VAL A 30 -6.60 2.26 7.47
CA VAL A 30 -7.27 2.53 6.20
C VAL A 30 -7.32 4.02 5.92
N ALA A 31 -6.93 4.41 4.72
CA ALA A 31 -7.17 5.73 4.16
C ALA A 31 -8.03 5.56 2.92
N THR A 32 -8.98 6.47 2.68
CA THR A 32 -9.96 6.30 1.60
C THR A 32 -9.68 7.15 0.38
N ASP A 33 -8.65 7.97 0.41
CA ASP A 33 -8.17 8.72 -0.76
C ASP A 33 -6.67 8.97 -0.63
N GLY A 34 -6.08 9.48 -1.71
CA GLY A 34 -4.63 9.68 -1.75
C GLY A 34 -4.14 10.75 -0.79
N GLU A 35 -4.94 11.80 -0.57
CA GLU A 35 -4.56 12.85 0.37
C GLU A 35 -4.51 12.33 1.80
N GLN A 36 -5.53 11.56 2.20
CA GLN A 36 -5.53 10.89 3.51
C GLN A 36 -4.36 9.93 3.63
N GLY A 37 -4.04 9.22 2.55
CA GLY A 37 -2.91 8.29 2.54
C GLY A 37 -1.59 8.98 2.86
N VAL A 38 -1.34 10.13 2.25
CA VAL A 38 -0.13 10.91 2.51
C VAL A 38 -0.11 11.40 3.96
N ALA A 39 -1.23 11.94 4.43
CA ALA A 39 -1.33 12.46 5.80
C ALA A 39 -1.14 11.35 6.84
N MET A 40 -1.77 10.20 6.63
CA MET A 40 -1.67 9.07 7.56
C MET A 40 -0.29 8.43 7.55
N ALA A 41 0.38 8.40 6.40
CA ALA A 41 1.75 7.89 6.34
C ALA A 41 2.66 8.72 7.24
N ALA A 42 2.51 10.03 7.24
CA ALA A 42 3.30 10.92 8.08
C ALA A 42 2.91 10.81 9.56
N ALA A 43 1.61 10.73 9.86
CA ALA A 43 1.11 10.73 11.23
C ALA A 43 1.30 9.38 11.92
N GLU A 44 1.00 8.28 11.21
CA GLU A 44 0.99 6.94 11.79
C GLU A 44 2.28 6.17 11.58
N LYS A 45 3.08 6.56 10.61
CA LYS A 45 4.36 5.91 10.27
C LYS A 45 4.22 4.39 10.19
N PRO A 46 3.39 3.90 9.26
CA PRO A 46 3.20 2.45 9.14
C PRO A 46 4.48 1.76 8.67
N ASP A 47 4.52 0.45 8.82
CA ASP A 47 5.67 -0.34 8.41
C ASP A 47 5.68 -0.61 6.91
N LEU A 48 4.50 -0.56 6.28
CA LEU A 48 4.34 -0.79 4.84
C LEU A 48 3.02 -0.15 4.39
N ILE A 49 2.97 0.26 3.13
CA ILE A 49 1.78 0.86 2.52
C ILE A 49 1.34 0.02 1.32
N LEU A 50 0.05 -0.33 1.28
CA LEU A 50 -0.61 -0.85 0.08
C LEU A 50 -1.34 0.32 -0.55
N MET A 51 -0.98 0.66 -1.79
CA MET A 51 -1.47 1.86 -2.45
C MET A 51 -2.26 1.51 -3.70
N ASP A 52 -3.59 1.72 -3.67
CA ASP A 52 -4.39 1.65 -4.89
C ASP A 52 -3.96 2.82 -5.80
N LEU A 53 -3.82 2.55 -7.08
CA LEU A 53 -3.40 3.59 -8.02
C LEU A 53 -4.57 4.48 -8.47
N ARG A 54 -5.80 3.96 -8.47
CA ARG A 54 -6.99 4.68 -8.92
C ARG A 54 -7.78 5.21 -7.73
N LEU A 55 -7.32 6.32 -7.17
CA LEU A 55 -7.92 6.93 -5.98
C LEU A 55 -8.52 8.29 -6.30
N PRO A 56 -9.57 8.71 -5.56
CA PRO A 56 -10.09 10.06 -5.68
C PRO A 56 -9.17 11.08 -4.99
N VAL A 57 -9.39 12.34 -5.26
CA VAL A 57 -8.70 13.53 -4.73
C VAL A 57 -7.24 13.57 -5.20
N VAL A 58 -6.40 12.65 -4.72
CA VAL A 58 -5.01 12.48 -5.16
C VAL A 58 -4.86 11.02 -5.54
N ASP A 59 -4.43 10.73 -6.77
CA ASP A 59 -4.27 9.33 -7.19
C ASP A 59 -3.05 8.67 -6.52
N GLY A 60 -2.93 7.35 -6.68
CA GLY A 60 -1.89 6.58 -6.00
C GLY A 60 -0.48 6.89 -6.48
N TRP A 61 -0.31 7.28 -7.75
CA TRP A 61 0.99 7.67 -8.27
C TRP A 61 1.47 8.95 -7.59
N GLU A 62 0.60 9.96 -7.53
CA GLU A 62 0.94 11.25 -6.91
C GLU A 62 1.13 11.08 -5.39
N ALA A 63 0.27 10.29 -4.74
CA ALA A 63 0.42 10.02 -3.31
C ALA A 63 1.77 9.36 -3.02
N THR A 64 2.16 8.38 -3.83
CA THR A 64 3.46 7.71 -3.70
C THR A 64 4.60 8.71 -3.83
N LYS A 65 4.55 9.58 -4.84
CA LYS A 65 5.58 10.60 -5.02
C LYS A 65 5.71 11.49 -3.80
N ARG A 66 4.59 11.93 -3.23
CA ARG A 66 4.58 12.80 -2.04
C ARG A 66 5.16 12.10 -0.82
N ILE A 67 4.81 10.83 -0.62
CA ILE A 67 5.33 10.04 0.49
C ILE A 67 6.85 9.86 0.34
N LYS A 68 7.31 9.52 -0.86
CA LYS A 68 8.74 9.29 -1.11
C LYS A 68 9.56 10.58 -1.13
N ALA A 69 8.92 11.73 -1.29
CA ALA A 69 9.60 13.02 -1.24
C ALA A 69 9.89 13.52 0.17
N GLN A 70 9.20 12.96 1.20
CA GLN A 70 9.37 13.40 2.58
C GLN A 70 10.37 12.52 3.33
N PRO A 71 11.36 13.13 4.00
CA PRO A 71 12.37 12.34 4.74
C PRO A 71 11.78 11.39 5.79
N GLU A 72 10.66 11.78 6.41
CA GLU A 72 10.04 10.98 7.49
C GLU A 72 9.37 9.72 6.96
N THR A 73 8.99 9.69 5.68
CA THR A 73 8.18 8.59 5.14
C THR A 73 8.80 7.89 3.93
N ARG A 74 9.88 8.45 3.36
CA ARG A 74 10.47 7.90 2.13
C ARG A 74 10.99 6.47 2.29
N HIS A 75 11.29 6.04 3.50
CA HIS A 75 11.82 4.70 3.77
C HIS A 75 10.71 3.64 3.85
N ILE A 76 9.45 4.05 3.92
CA ILE A 76 8.33 3.11 4.06
C ILE A 76 8.11 2.41 2.72
N PRO A 77 8.16 1.05 2.68
CA PRO A 77 7.91 0.35 1.42
C PRO A 77 6.46 0.50 0.98
N ILE A 78 6.27 0.66 -0.33
CA ILE A 78 4.95 0.85 -0.94
C ILE A 78 4.75 -0.21 -2.01
N ILE A 79 3.66 -0.97 -1.91
CA ILE A 79 3.21 -1.90 -2.94
C ILE A 79 2.03 -1.26 -3.65
N ALA A 80 2.17 -1.01 -4.96
CA ALA A 80 1.08 -0.45 -5.76
C ALA A 80 0.11 -1.56 -6.15
N LEU A 81 -1.19 -1.27 -6.11
CA LEU A 81 -2.24 -2.19 -6.52
C LEU A 81 -3.07 -1.55 -7.63
N THR A 82 -3.38 -2.29 -8.68
CA THR A 82 -4.20 -1.78 -9.77
C THR A 82 -5.12 -2.86 -10.34
N ALA A 83 -6.34 -2.47 -10.71
CA ALA A 83 -7.27 -3.33 -11.44
C ALA A 83 -6.89 -3.43 -12.92
N HIS A 84 -6.04 -2.53 -13.39
CA HIS A 84 -5.63 -2.44 -14.80
C HIS A 84 -4.15 -2.77 -14.93
N ALA A 85 -3.83 -4.05 -15.14
CA ALA A 85 -2.46 -4.48 -15.37
C ALA A 85 -2.04 -4.16 -16.81
N MET A 86 -2.29 -2.92 -17.24
CA MET A 86 -1.96 -2.49 -18.60
C MET A 86 -0.48 -2.17 -18.70
N MET A 87 0.03 -2.32 -19.93
CA MET A 87 1.40 -1.96 -20.22
C MET A 87 1.66 -0.52 -19.78
N GLY A 88 2.70 -0.32 -19.00
CA GLY A 88 3.07 0.99 -18.50
C GLY A 88 2.65 1.30 -17.08
N ASP A 89 1.60 0.66 -16.55
CA ASP A 89 1.17 0.91 -15.17
C ASP A 89 2.26 0.51 -14.17
N ARG A 90 2.87 -0.65 -14.37
CA ARG A 90 3.95 -1.12 -13.50
C ARG A 90 5.15 -0.18 -13.54
N GLU A 91 5.59 0.18 -14.75
CA GLU A 91 6.73 1.07 -14.94
C GLU A 91 6.45 2.44 -14.33
N LYS A 92 5.24 2.95 -14.52
CA LYS A 92 4.84 4.24 -13.96
C LYS A 92 4.81 4.20 -12.42
N ALA A 93 4.32 3.10 -11.84
CA ALA A 93 4.30 2.94 -10.39
C ALA A 93 5.73 2.89 -9.83
N LEU A 94 6.60 2.12 -10.44
CA LEU A 94 7.99 2.02 -10.01
C LEU A 94 8.71 3.37 -10.17
N ALA A 95 8.44 4.09 -11.26
CA ALA A 95 9.02 5.42 -11.48
C ALA A 95 8.53 6.43 -10.45
N ALA A 96 7.32 6.25 -9.92
CA ALA A 96 6.79 7.11 -8.84
C ALA A 96 7.42 6.80 -7.48
N GLY A 97 8.11 5.67 -7.35
CA GLY A 97 8.82 5.28 -6.14
C GLY A 97 8.25 4.05 -5.42
N CYS A 98 7.30 3.34 -6.04
CA CYS A 98 6.79 2.10 -5.46
C CYS A 98 7.89 1.02 -5.42
N ASP A 99 7.88 0.23 -4.38
CA ASP A 99 8.87 -0.82 -4.18
C ASP A 99 8.46 -2.14 -4.83
N ASP A 100 7.14 -2.34 -5.02
CA ASP A 100 6.61 -3.50 -5.72
C ASP A 100 5.24 -3.14 -6.30
N PHE A 101 4.64 -4.09 -7.00
CA PHE A 101 3.41 -3.88 -7.75
C PHE A 101 2.62 -5.19 -7.76
N ASP A 102 1.30 -5.10 -7.65
CA ASP A 102 0.44 -6.27 -7.81
C ASP A 102 -0.88 -5.85 -8.47
N THR A 103 -1.65 -6.83 -8.87
CA THR A 103 -2.89 -6.61 -9.62
C THR A 103 -4.11 -6.98 -8.79
N LYS A 104 -5.24 -6.37 -9.12
CA LYS A 104 -6.55 -6.74 -8.58
C LYS A 104 -7.27 -7.64 -9.58
N PRO A 105 -8.13 -8.54 -9.13
CA PRO A 105 -8.54 -8.77 -7.74
C PRO A 105 -7.35 -9.26 -6.91
N VAL A 106 -7.35 -8.89 -5.64
CA VAL A 106 -6.24 -9.23 -4.74
C VAL A 106 -6.17 -10.75 -4.57
N GLU A 107 -4.99 -11.30 -4.84
CA GLU A 107 -4.69 -12.69 -4.57
C GLU A 107 -3.89 -12.74 -3.29
N LEU A 108 -4.57 -13.08 -2.19
CA LEU A 108 -4.05 -12.87 -0.85
C LEU A 108 -2.75 -13.61 -0.54
N PRO A 109 -2.58 -14.90 -0.92
CA PRO A 109 -1.29 -15.56 -0.67
C PRO A 109 -0.13 -14.85 -1.34
N ARG A 110 -0.31 -14.43 -2.60
CA ARG A 110 0.72 -13.72 -3.35
C ARG A 110 1.02 -12.35 -2.72
N LEU A 111 -0.03 -11.61 -2.37
CA LEU A 111 0.15 -10.29 -1.76
C LEU A 111 0.86 -10.40 -0.40
N LEU A 112 0.48 -11.38 0.42
CA LEU A 112 1.13 -11.59 1.72
C LEU A 112 2.61 -11.93 1.57
N GLU A 113 2.99 -12.70 0.54
CA GLU A 113 4.39 -12.97 0.26
C GLU A 113 5.17 -11.69 -0.05
N LYS A 114 4.58 -10.82 -0.87
CA LYS A 114 5.21 -9.53 -1.21
C LYS A 114 5.36 -8.65 0.01
N VAL A 115 4.35 -8.62 0.87
CA VAL A 115 4.40 -7.86 2.12
C VAL A 115 5.53 -8.39 3.01
N ARG A 116 5.62 -9.70 3.20
CA ARG A 116 6.68 -10.30 4.02
C ARG A 116 8.07 -9.98 3.49
N ALA A 117 8.22 -9.97 2.16
CA ALA A 117 9.51 -9.72 1.53
C ALA A 117 10.00 -8.29 1.79
N LEU A 118 9.09 -7.33 1.96
CA LEU A 118 9.44 -5.94 2.15
C LEU A 118 9.47 -5.50 3.62
N LEU A 119 8.87 -6.27 4.51
CA LEU A 119 8.90 -5.96 5.95
C LEU A 119 10.23 -6.37 6.57
N PRO A 120 10.71 -5.65 7.60
CA PRO A 120 11.86 -6.12 8.37
C PRO A 120 11.59 -7.50 8.95
N LYS A 121 12.62 -8.34 9.06
CA LYS A 121 12.47 -9.71 9.56
C LYS A 121 11.82 -9.77 10.94
N LYS A 122 12.10 -8.78 11.79
CA LYS A 122 11.52 -8.72 13.14
C LYS A 122 10.02 -8.54 13.15
N ASP A 123 9.43 -8.08 12.03
CA ASP A 123 8.00 -7.86 11.90
C ASP A 123 7.30 -8.99 11.14
N ALA A 124 8.03 -10.01 10.71
CA ALA A 124 7.45 -11.15 10.03
C ALA A 124 6.61 -11.96 11.01
N PRO A 125 5.41 -12.41 10.60
CA PRO A 125 4.57 -13.23 11.46
C PRO A 125 5.17 -14.62 11.66
#